data_2c1f05be86d2c9891270d7cbfebab0b8
#
_entry.id   2c1f05be86d2c9891270d7cbfebab0b8
#
_cell.length_a   1.000
_cell.length_b   1.000
_cell.length_c   1.000
_cell.angle_alpha   90.00
_cell.angle_beta   90.00
_cell.angle_gamma   90.00
#
_symmetry.space_group_name_H-M   'P 1'
#
loop_
_entity.id
_entity.type
_entity.pdbx_description
1 polymer ?
#
loop_
_entity_poly.entity_id
_entity_poly.type
_entity_poly.pdbx_seq_one_letter_code
_entity_poly.pdbx_strand_id
1 'polypeptide(L)'
;LKCLYVLGICILAMGSFHWVSRMMDRPVQSIVFYNVRGCPVVHCIEACGKSWLAYADSIPDERRLSRAVAGYWNRLHLDVPVAITDNFHSSGFWMQDHLLMFGNKRICMVSDNRWRNKTVAESLNIDYLYVCKGYTGKLESLVGLFHCREVILDSSLSAYYKEAYSEECRRLGLHFISLSDEGSVRFLL
;
A
#
# COMPACT_ATOMS: atom_id res chain seq x y z
N LEU A 1 -8.27 -20.11 -51.20
CA LEU A 1 -9.10 -20.63 -50.11
C LEU A 1 -8.28 -21.05 -48.89
N LYS A 2 -7.20 -21.87 -49.01
CA LYS A 2 -6.38 -22.35 -47.88
C LYS A 2 -5.74 -21.19 -47.09
N CYS A 3 -5.23 -20.14 -47.76
CA CYS A 3 -4.66 -18.96 -47.11
C CYS A 3 -5.69 -18.19 -46.26
N LEU A 4 -6.94 -18.13 -46.72
CA LEU A 4 -8.02 -17.44 -46.00
C LEU A 4 -8.39 -18.20 -44.70
N TYR A 5 -8.38 -19.52 -44.75
CA TYR A 5 -8.61 -20.35 -43.55
C TYR A 5 -7.48 -20.20 -42.53
N VAL A 6 -6.23 -20.20 -42.97
CA VAL A 6 -5.08 -19.99 -42.08
C VAL A 6 -5.14 -18.62 -41.42
N LEU A 7 -5.43 -17.56 -42.18
CA LEU A 7 -5.61 -16.21 -41.68
C LEU A 7 -6.70 -16.14 -40.60
N GLY A 8 -7.86 -16.77 -40.86
CA GLY A 8 -8.99 -16.82 -39.91
C GLY A 8 -8.60 -17.52 -38.58
N ILE A 9 -7.87 -18.65 -38.67
CA ILE A 9 -7.40 -19.36 -37.48
C ILE A 9 -6.40 -18.51 -36.69
N CYS A 10 -5.49 -17.81 -37.36
CA CYS A 10 -4.54 -16.91 -36.68
C CYS A 10 -5.24 -15.75 -35.96
N ILE A 11 -6.27 -15.14 -36.57
CA ILE A 11 -7.04 -14.05 -35.94
C ILE A 11 -7.81 -14.59 -34.72
N LEU A 12 -8.43 -15.75 -34.81
CA LEU A 12 -9.12 -16.38 -33.69
C LEU A 12 -8.17 -16.76 -32.56
N ALA A 13 -7.01 -17.29 -32.86
CA ALA A 13 -5.98 -17.64 -31.88
C ALA A 13 -5.44 -16.39 -31.18
N MET A 14 -5.15 -15.31 -31.93
CA MET A 14 -4.73 -14.04 -31.34
C MET A 14 -5.83 -13.40 -30.49
N GLY A 15 -7.07 -13.43 -30.95
CA GLY A 15 -8.23 -12.94 -30.18
C GLY A 15 -8.44 -13.71 -28.89
N SER A 16 -8.36 -15.04 -28.94
CA SER A 16 -8.48 -15.90 -27.75
C SER A 16 -7.34 -15.66 -26.76
N PHE A 17 -6.11 -15.56 -27.26
CA PHE A 17 -4.95 -15.28 -26.42
C PHE A 17 -5.07 -13.92 -25.73
N HIS A 18 -5.49 -12.88 -26.47
CA HIS A 18 -5.70 -11.55 -25.92
C HIS A 18 -6.82 -11.53 -24.86
N TRP A 19 -7.88 -12.29 -25.08
CA TRP A 19 -8.99 -12.42 -24.13
C TRP A 19 -8.59 -13.13 -22.85
N VAL A 20 -7.85 -14.24 -22.97
CA VAL A 20 -7.32 -14.99 -21.83
C VAL A 20 -6.32 -14.15 -21.03
N SER A 21 -5.38 -13.45 -21.69
CA SER A 21 -4.45 -12.52 -21.01
C SER A 21 -5.21 -11.45 -20.22
N ARG A 22 -6.23 -10.83 -20.83
CA ARG A 22 -7.07 -9.84 -20.13
C ARG A 22 -7.82 -10.41 -18.92
N MET A 23 -8.23 -11.66 -18.96
CA MET A 23 -8.87 -12.32 -17.81
C MET A 23 -7.88 -12.66 -16.70
N MET A 24 -6.64 -13.01 -17.05
CA MET A 24 -5.59 -13.32 -16.09
C MET A 24 -5.01 -12.07 -15.41
N ASP A 25 -5.05 -10.91 -16.08
CA ASP A 25 -4.52 -9.64 -15.58
C ASP A 25 -5.54 -8.82 -14.75
N ARG A 26 -6.67 -9.44 -14.35
CA ARG A 26 -7.64 -8.75 -13.49
C ARG A 26 -7.02 -8.40 -12.15
N PRO A 27 -7.25 -7.18 -11.64
CA PRO A 27 -6.78 -6.80 -10.33
C PRO A 27 -7.43 -7.70 -9.27
N VAL A 28 -6.61 -8.17 -8.34
CA VAL A 28 -7.08 -8.88 -7.15
C VAL A 28 -7.08 -7.87 -6.00
N GLN A 29 -8.12 -7.96 -5.15
CA GLN A 29 -8.22 -7.07 -4.00
C GLN A 29 -6.93 -7.14 -3.18
N SER A 30 -6.27 -6.00 -3.02
CA SER A 30 -4.94 -5.96 -2.43
C SER A 30 -4.58 -4.58 -1.87
N ILE A 31 -3.63 -4.60 -0.95
CA ILE A 31 -2.98 -3.42 -0.38
C ILE A 31 -1.52 -3.43 -0.81
N VAL A 32 -1.04 -2.32 -1.33
CA VAL A 32 0.36 -2.17 -1.78
C VAL A 32 1.02 -1.01 -1.04
N PHE A 33 2.16 -1.28 -0.42
CA PHE A 33 3.05 -0.27 0.13
C PHE A 33 4.19 -0.07 -0.86
N TYR A 34 4.32 1.15 -1.38
CA TYR A 34 5.30 1.44 -2.43
C TYR A 34 6.65 1.88 -1.85
N ASN A 35 7.73 1.34 -2.37
CA ASN A 35 9.08 1.85 -2.13
C ASN A 35 9.35 3.05 -3.07
N VAL A 36 8.76 4.21 -2.76
CA VAL A 36 8.99 5.45 -3.50
C VAL A 36 9.48 6.51 -2.53
N ARG A 37 10.80 6.71 -2.50
CA ARG A 37 11.45 7.61 -1.56
C ARG A 37 10.85 9.02 -1.60
N GLY A 38 10.40 9.51 -0.45
CA GLY A 38 9.78 10.84 -0.30
C GLY A 38 8.32 10.90 -0.77
N CYS A 39 7.67 9.76 -0.97
CA CYS A 39 6.25 9.70 -1.26
C CYS A 39 5.61 8.52 -0.51
N PRO A 40 5.48 8.60 0.84
CA PRO A 40 4.88 7.55 1.63
C PRO A 40 3.39 7.45 1.29
N VAL A 41 2.99 6.28 0.77
CA VAL A 41 1.64 6.05 0.26
C VAL A 41 1.23 4.59 0.38
N VAL A 42 -0.04 4.38 0.70
CA VAL A 42 -0.71 3.07 0.69
C VAL A 42 -1.70 3.04 -0.47
N HIS A 43 -1.58 2.05 -1.34
CA HIS A 43 -2.48 1.84 -2.47
C HIS A 43 -3.43 0.69 -2.18
N CYS A 44 -4.71 0.99 -2.07
CA CYS A 44 -5.79 0.03 -1.88
C CYS A 44 -6.47 -0.23 -3.23
N ILE A 45 -6.47 -1.48 -3.69
CA ILE A 45 -6.96 -1.88 -5.02
C ILE A 45 -8.11 -2.85 -4.83
N GLU A 46 -9.28 -2.54 -5.40
CA GLU A 46 -10.42 -3.46 -5.50
C GLU A 46 -10.30 -4.39 -6.72
N ALA A 47 -10.96 -5.53 -6.63
CA ALA A 47 -11.04 -6.49 -7.73
C ALA A 47 -11.76 -5.94 -9.00
N CYS A 48 -12.54 -4.88 -8.86
CA CYS A 48 -13.19 -4.20 -9.98
C CYS A 48 -12.29 -3.19 -10.71
N GLY A 49 -11.06 -2.94 -10.22
CA GLY A 49 -10.12 -1.98 -10.80
C GLY A 49 -10.15 -0.59 -10.16
N LYS A 50 -11.15 -0.29 -9.32
CA LYS A 50 -11.15 0.94 -8.52
C LYS A 50 -10.01 0.89 -7.50
N SER A 51 -9.40 2.03 -7.25
CA SER A 51 -8.30 2.08 -6.30
C SER A 51 -8.15 3.46 -5.65
N TRP A 52 -7.55 3.46 -4.46
CA TRP A 52 -7.31 4.65 -3.63
C TRP A 52 -5.85 4.71 -3.22
N LEU A 53 -5.28 5.91 -3.35
CA LEU A 53 -3.93 6.23 -2.88
C LEU A 53 -4.04 7.06 -1.60
N ALA A 54 -3.85 6.43 -0.45
CA ALA A 54 -3.81 7.12 0.83
C ALA A 54 -2.38 7.63 1.09
N TYR A 55 -2.20 8.92 1.06
CA TYR A 55 -0.91 9.56 1.31
C TYR A 55 -0.74 9.86 2.79
N ALA A 56 0.46 9.60 3.31
CA ALA A 56 0.82 9.99 4.66
C ALA A 56 1.20 11.48 4.77
N ASP A 57 1.63 12.08 3.67
CA ASP A 57 1.96 13.50 3.56
C ASP A 57 0.79 14.31 3.00
N SER A 58 0.56 15.50 3.53
CA SER A 58 -0.49 16.42 3.08
C SER A 58 -0.22 17.01 1.68
N ILE A 59 1.04 17.03 1.23
CA ILE A 59 1.46 17.51 -0.09
C ILE A 59 2.27 16.39 -0.76
N PRO A 60 1.59 15.42 -1.39
CA PRO A 60 2.26 14.27 -2.01
C PRO A 60 2.96 14.63 -3.33
N ASP A 61 4.09 13.98 -3.60
CA ASP A 61 4.74 14.03 -4.92
C ASP A 61 4.11 12.99 -5.88
N GLU A 62 2.91 13.29 -6.36
CA GLU A 62 2.14 12.42 -7.26
C GLU A 62 2.90 12.11 -8.56
N ARG A 63 3.70 13.06 -9.07
CA ARG A 63 4.49 12.88 -10.29
C ARG A 63 5.60 11.85 -10.10
N ARG A 64 6.20 11.82 -8.91
CA ARG A 64 7.22 10.83 -8.57
C ARG A 64 6.60 9.44 -8.47
N LEU A 65 5.48 9.33 -7.77
CA LEU A 65 4.75 8.08 -7.66
C LEU A 65 4.33 7.56 -9.03
N SER A 66 3.62 8.35 -9.83
CA SER A 66 3.11 7.92 -11.12
C SER A 66 4.23 7.43 -12.06
N ARG A 67 5.38 8.11 -12.09
CA ARG A 67 6.55 7.65 -12.86
C ARG A 67 7.09 6.30 -12.38
N ALA A 68 7.09 6.07 -11.07
CA ALA A 68 7.63 4.83 -10.52
C ALA A 68 6.71 3.62 -10.76
N VAL A 69 5.38 3.83 -10.77
CA VAL A 69 4.40 2.72 -10.73
C VAL A 69 3.47 2.64 -11.94
N ALA A 70 3.57 3.56 -12.92
CA ALA A 70 2.71 3.59 -14.11
C ALA A 70 2.67 2.25 -14.86
N GLY A 71 3.82 1.59 -15.01
CA GLY A 71 3.90 0.28 -15.67
C GLY A 71 3.14 -0.81 -14.92
N TYR A 72 3.12 -0.75 -13.59
CA TYR A 72 2.36 -1.67 -12.76
C TYR A 72 0.84 -1.42 -12.88
N TRP A 73 0.41 -0.16 -12.79
CA TRP A 73 -1.00 0.20 -12.93
C TRP A 73 -1.56 -0.16 -14.30
N ASN A 74 -0.80 0.14 -15.38
CA ASN A 74 -1.18 -0.20 -16.76
C ASN A 74 -1.33 -1.71 -16.95
N ARG A 75 -0.43 -2.51 -16.37
CA ARG A 75 -0.52 -3.99 -16.44
C ARG A 75 -1.79 -4.52 -15.78
N LEU A 76 -2.19 -3.94 -14.65
CA LEU A 76 -3.39 -4.33 -13.93
C LEU A 76 -4.66 -3.69 -14.48
N HIS A 77 -4.58 -2.88 -15.53
CA HIS A 77 -5.70 -2.14 -16.11
C HIS A 77 -6.51 -1.37 -15.04
N LEU A 78 -5.81 -0.73 -14.10
CA LEU A 78 -6.46 0.05 -13.06
C LEU A 78 -7.05 1.33 -13.64
N ASP A 79 -8.23 1.71 -13.13
CA ASP A 79 -8.72 3.07 -13.27
C ASP A 79 -7.77 4.08 -12.64
N VAL A 80 -7.91 5.35 -12.98
CA VAL A 80 -7.13 6.41 -12.33
C VAL A 80 -7.40 6.38 -10.82
N PRO A 81 -6.39 6.14 -9.99
CA PRO A 81 -6.56 6.06 -8.54
C PRO A 81 -7.09 7.37 -7.96
N VAL A 82 -7.95 7.28 -6.95
CA VAL A 82 -8.38 8.45 -6.17
C VAL A 82 -7.31 8.77 -5.15
N ALA A 83 -6.72 9.98 -5.25
CA ALA A 83 -5.73 10.47 -4.28
C ALA A 83 -6.44 10.97 -3.01
N ILE A 84 -5.98 10.53 -1.84
CA ILE A 84 -6.55 10.86 -0.54
C ILE A 84 -5.44 11.33 0.40
N THR A 85 -5.60 12.55 0.91
CA THR A 85 -4.66 13.17 1.86
C THR A 85 -5.30 13.43 3.22
N ASP A 86 -6.62 13.45 3.27
CA ASP A 86 -7.42 13.80 4.44
C ASP A 86 -8.49 12.74 4.71
N ASN A 87 -9.37 13.02 5.68
CA ASN A 87 -10.49 12.16 6.00
C ASN A 87 -11.38 11.89 4.79
N PHE A 88 -11.64 10.65 4.49
CA PHE A 88 -12.40 10.23 3.32
C PHE A 88 -13.20 8.95 3.59
N HIS A 89 -14.42 8.90 3.06
CA HIS A 89 -15.31 7.75 3.17
C HIS A 89 -15.88 7.39 1.81
N SER A 90 -15.80 6.11 1.48
CA SER A 90 -16.38 5.53 0.27
C SER A 90 -16.88 4.12 0.59
N SER A 91 -17.68 3.55 -0.31
CA SER A 91 -18.00 2.12 -0.26
C SER A 91 -16.70 1.30 -0.41
N GLY A 92 -16.33 0.58 0.64
CA GLY A 92 -15.13 -0.29 0.68
C GLY A 92 -13.84 0.36 1.14
N PHE A 93 -13.77 1.70 1.26
CA PHE A 93 -12.59 2.41 1.76
C PHE A 93 -12.98 3.50 2.77
N TRP A 94 -12.28 3.54 3.89
CA TRP A 94 -12.45 4.55 4.92
C TRP A 94 -11.08 5.01 5.44
N MET A 95 -10.93 6.31 5.62
CA MET A 95 -9.76 6.92 6.21
C MET A 95 -10.15 8.06 7.13
N GLN A 96 -9.64 8.07 8.35
CA GLN A 96 -9.80 9.15 9.32
C GLN A 96 -8.57 9.21 10.24
N ASP A 97 -8.03 10.41 10.42
CA ASP A 97 -6.89 10.65 11.32
C ASP A 97 -5.70 9.69 11.10
N HIS A 98 -5.40 9.38 9.83
CA HIS A 98 -4.37 8.40 9.41
C HIS A 98 -4.67 6.93 9.79
N LEU A 99 -5.85 6.66 10.30
CA LEU A 99 -6.37 5.29 10.40
C LEU A 99 -7.15 5.00 9.11
N LEU A 100 -6.80 3.89 8.47
CA LEU A 100 -7.35 3.47 7.19
C LEU A 100 -7.98 2.09 7.35
N MET A 101 -9.17 1.91 6.78
CA MET A 101 -9.83 0.61 6.65
C MET A 101 -10.10 0.31 5.20
N PHE A 102 -9.67 -0.87 4.75
CA PHE A 102 -9.93 -1.38 3.42
C PHE A 102 -10.20 -2.89 3.47
N GLY A 103 -11.38 -3.28 2.99
CA GLY A 103 -11.86 -4.63 3.19
C GLY A 103 -11.97 -4.95 4.69
N ASN A 104 -11.30 -6.01 5.13
CA ASN A 104 -11.22 -6.39 6.53
C ASN A 104 -9.91 -5.97 7.22
N LYS A 105 -9.10 -5.13 6.57
CA LYS A 105 -7.79 -4.70 7.06
C LYS A 105 -7.82 -3.29 7.61
N ARG A 106 -7.09 -3.10 8.71
CA ARG A 106 -6.89 -1.82 9.38
C ARG A 106 -5.42 -1.43 9.32
N ILE A 107 -5.14 -0.22 8.89
CA ILE A 107 -3.79 0.33 8.75
C ILE A 107 -3.71 1.62 9.54
N CYS A 108 -2.68 1.77 10.35
CA CYS A 108 -2.34 3.06 10.96
C CYS A 108 -1.11 3.62 10.27
N MET A 109 -1.25 4.80 9.65
CA MET A 109 -0.13 5.53 9.05
C MET A 109 0.44 6.51 10.08
N VAL A 110 1.72 6.37 10.38
CA VAL A 110 2.43 7.18 11.38
C VAL A 110 3.46 8.03 10.68
N SER A 111 3.07 9.26 10.33
CA SER A 111 3.92 10.26 9.64
C SER A 111 4.24 11.49 10.50
N ASP A 112 3.73 11.53 11.72
CA ASP A 112 3.98 12.62 12.68
C ASP A 112 3.95 12.12 14.13
N ASN A 113 4.09 13.03 15.08
CA ASN A 113 4.13 12.71 16.50
C ASN A 113 2.75 12.75 17.20
N ARG A 114 1.62 12.74 16.48
CA ARG A 114 0.27 12.81 17.07
C ARG A 114 -0.01 11.69 18.07
N TRP A 115 0.59 10.53 17.88
CA TRP A 115 0.45 9.35 18.75
C TRP A 115 1.46 9.31 19.89
N ARG A 116 2.46 10.21 19.88
CA ARG A 116 3.47 10.27 20.93
C ARG A 116 2.82 10.68 22.24
N ASN A 117 3.19 10.00 23.33
CA ASN A 117 2.70 10.24 24.70
C ASN A 117 1.17 10.06 24.86
N LYS A 118 0.52 9.37 23.92
CA LYS A 118 -0.86 8.93 24.11
C LYS A 118 -0.88 7.64 24.93
N THR A 119 -1.95 7.48 25.70
CA THR A 119 -2.24 6.24 26.44
C THR A 119 -3.69 5.88 26.22
N VAL A 120 -4.00 4.60 26.16
CA VAL A 120 -5.34 4.08 25.96
C VAL A 120 -5.62 3.02 27.02
N ALA A 121 -6.89 2.84 27.37
CA ALA A 121 -7.30 1.78 28.28
C ALA A 121 -7.25 0.41 27.61
N GLU A 122 -7.51 0.37 26.28
CA GLU A 122 -7.48 -0.84 25.47
C GLU A 122 -6.82 -0.51 24.13
N SER A 123 -5.87 -1.36 23.72
CA SER A 123 -5.15 -1.19 22.46
C SER A 123 -6.04 -1.48 21.26
N LEU A 124 -5.93 -0.66 20.21
CA LEU A 124 -6.65 -0.88 18.97
C LEU A 124 -5.96 -1.97 18.14
N ASN A 125 -6.72 -3.01 17.76
CA ASN A 125 -6.23 -4.04 16.86
C ASN A 125 -6.13 -3.49 15.43
N ILE A 126 -4.93 -3.53 14.86
CA ILE A 126 -4.64 -3.16 13.47
C ILE A 126 -3.84 -4.26 12.78
N ASP A 127 -3.94 -4.36 11.45
CA ASP A 127 -3.15 -5.32 10.70
C ASP A 127 -1.75 -4.77 10.41
N TYR A 128 -1.66 -3.52 9.98
CA TYR A 128 -0.40 -2.89 9.55
C TYR A 128 -0.17 -1.56 10.26
N LEU A 129 1.01 -1.42 10.84
CA LEU A 129 1.54 -0.15 11.36
C LEU A 129 2.55 0.41 10.36
N TYR A 130 2.16 1.41 9.57
CA TYR A 130 3.00 1.99 8.53
C TYR A 130 3.73 3.22 9.07
N VAL A 131 5.03 3.09 9.31
CA VAL A 131 5.86 4.12 9.94
C VAL A 131 6.65 4.87 8.88
N CYS A 132 6.41 6.19 8.79
CA CYS A 132 6.97 7.09 7.81
C CYS A 132 7.86 8.15 8.46
N LYS A 133 8.56 8.93 7.64
CA LYS A 133 9.29 10.12 8.07
C LYS A 133 8.35 11.07 8.82
N GLY A 134 8.86 11.68 9.90
CA GLY A 134 8.11 12.64 10.73
C GLY A 134 7.80 12.10 12.12
N TYR A 135 7.66 10.80 12.28
CA TYR A 135 7.62 10.19 13.60
C TYR A 135 9.03 10.12 14.21
N THR A 136 9.17 10.58 15.46
CA THR A 136 10.44 10.58 16.19
C THR A 136 10.33 9.92 17.57
N GLY A 137 9.19 9.30 17.88
CA GLY A 137 8.98 8.56 19.12
C GLY A 137 9.55 7.14 19.05
N LYS A 138 9.38 6.38 20.14
CA LYS A 138 9.71 4.95 20.19
C LYS A 138 8.58 4.11 19.66
N LEU A 139 8.88 3.01 18.96
CA LEU A 139 7.85 2.05 18.52
C LEU A 139 7.13 1.40 19.71
N GLU A 140 7.82 1.21 20.83
CA GLU A 140 7.23 0.69 22.07
C GLU A 140 5.99 1.49 22.51
N SER A 141 6.02 2.83 22.35
CA SER A 141 4.87 3.69 22.66
C SER A 141 3.69 3.45 21.69
N LEU A 142 3.98 3.15 20.42
CA LEU A 142 2.94 2.83 19.44
C LEU A 142 2.33 1.44 19.67
N VAL A 143 3.15 0.46 20.04
CA VAL A 143 2.68 -0.89 20.37
C VAL A 143 1.78 -0.90 21.61
N GLY A 144 1.97 0.03 22.54
CA GLY A 144 1.04 0.25 23.65
C GLY A 144 -0.34 0.76 23.21
N LEU A 145 -0.42 1.47 22.08
CA LEU A 145 -1.66 2.00 21.52
C LEU A 145 -2.31 1.04 20.52
N PHE A 146 -1.47 0.33 19.74
CA PHE A 146 -1.87 -0.49 18.61
C PHE A 146 -1.33 -1.91 18.76
N HIS A 147 -2.23 -2.86 18.83
CA HIS A 147 -1.86 -4.26 18.69
C HIS A 147 -1.76 -4.57 17.18
N CYS A 148 -0.54 -4.47 16.62
CA CYS A 148 -0.31 -4.63 15.19
C CYS A 148 0.20 -6.04 14.86
N ARG A 149 -0.25 -6.55 13.69
CA ARG A 149 0.24 -7.82 13.16
C ARG A 149 1.62 -7.65 12.50
N GLU A 150 1.84 -6.54 11.81
CA GLU A 150 3.06 -6.28 11.06
C GLU A 150 3.39 -4.80 11.03
N VAL A 151 4.66 -4.48 11.14
CA VAL A 151 5.19 -3.10 11.03
C VAL A 151 5.82 -2.92 9.66
N ILE A 152 5.41 -1.87 8.93
CA ILE A 152 5.98 -1.51 7.63
C ILE A 152 6.81 -0.24 7.82
N LEU A 153 8.11 -0.34 7.59
CA LEU A 153 9.04 0.80 7.66
C LEU A 153 9.19 1.41 6.26
N ASP A 154 8.73 2.65 6.13
CA ASP A 154 8.74 3.35 4.85
C ASP A 154 10.14 3.79 4.41
N SER A 155 10.36 3.87 3.10
CA SER A 155 11.63 4.32 2.50
C SER A 155 11.91 5.82 2.67
N SER A 156 10.96 6.61 3.19
CA SER A 156 11.17 8.00 3.59
C SER A 156 11.95 8.15 4.90
N LEU A 157 12.03 7.09 5.70
CA LEU A 157 12.82 7.07 6.93
C LEU A 157 14.31 7.30 6.62
N SER A 158 14.98 8.07 7.49
CA SER A 158 16.44 8.15 7.43
C SER A 158 17.08 6.82 7.85
N ALA A 159 18.32 6.59 7.43
CA ALA A 159 19.06 5.37 7.81
C ALA A 159 19.10 5.17 9.33
N TYR A 160 19.25 6.25 10.10
CA TYR A 160 19.24 6.22 11.55
C TYR A 160 17.90 5.69 12.12
N TYR A 161 16.77 6.27 11.70
CA TYR A 161 15.45 5.84 12.19
C TYR A 161 15.07 4.45 11.70
N LYS A 162 15.42 4.10 10.46
CA LYS A 162 15.22 2.75 9.93
C LYS A 162 15.91 1.72 10.83
N GLU A 163 17.19 1.91 11.12
CA GLU A 163 17.95 0.97 11.96
C GLU A 163 17.40 0.93 13.39
N ALA A 164 17.14 2.09 14.00
CA ALA A 164 16.58 2.17 15.34
C ALA A 164 15.24 1.42 15.45
N TYR A 165 14.31 1.63 14.49
CA TYR A 165 13.01 0.96 14.51
C TYR A 165 13.12 -0.54 14.17
N SER A 166 14.04 -0.93 13.30
CA SER A 166 14.31 -2.35 13.02
C SER A 166 14.79 -3.07 14.29
N GLU A 167 15.68 -2.44 15.04
CA GLU A 167 16.18 -2.99 16.30
C GLU A 167 15.08 -3.05 17.38
N GLU A 168 14.25 -1.98 17.48
CA GLU A 168 13.11 -2.00 18.38
C GLU A 168 12.10 -3.11 18.00
N CYS A 169 11.82 -3.34 16.72
CA CYS A 169 10.97 -4.45 16.27
C CYS A 169 11.53 -5.81 16.70
N ARG A 170 12.84 -6.03 16.49
CA ARG A 170 13.51 -7.28 16.93
C ARG A 170 13.41 -7.48 18.44
N ARG A 171 13.67 -6.42 19.22
CA ARG A 171 13.59 -6.46 20.68
C ARG A 171 12.18 -6.74 21.19
N LEU A 172 11.16 -6.20 20.51
CA LEU A 172 9.75 -6.38 20.87
C LEU A 172 9.12 -7.64 20.28
N GLY A 173 9.88 -8.42 19.49
CA GLY A 173 9.36 -9.62 18.82
C GLY A 173 8.31 -9.33 17.75
N LEU A 174 8.35 -8.15 17.13
CA LEU A 174 7.42 -7.74 16.08
C LEU A 174 7.91 -8.19 14.70
N HIS A 175 6.99 -8.67 13.87
CA HIS A 175 7.26 -8.83 12.45
C HIS A 175 7.33 -7.45 11.79
N PHE A 176 8.34 -7.24 10.95
CA PHE A 176 8.47 -5.99 10.22
C PHE A 176 9.04 -6.19 8.82
N ILE A 177 8.70 -5.27 7.94
CA ILE A 177 9.19 -5.17 6.56
C ILE A 177 9.79 -3.78 6.38
N SER A 178 11.02 -3.71 5.84
CA SER A 178 11.66 -2.45 5.46
C SER A 178 11.53 -2.26 3.95
N LEU A 179 10.73 -1.29 3.51
CA LEU A 179 10.54 -1.04 2.08
C LEU A 179 11.82 -0.61 1.36
N SER A 180 12.77 0.02 2.07
CA SER A 180 14.06 0.37 1.47
C SER A 180 14.95 -0.84 1.17
N ASP A 181 14.76 -1.95 1.89
CA ASP A 181 15.58 -3.15 1.76
C ASP A 181 14.88 -4.21 0.88
N GLU A 182 13.57 -4.36 1.02
CA GLU A 182 12.80 -5.41 0.36
C GLU A 182 12.04 -4.92 -0.90
N GLY A 183 11.93 -3.60 -1.09
CA GLY A 183 11.16 -3.03 -2.17
C GLY A 183 9.69 -2.80 -1.82
N SER A 184 8.87 -2.62 -2.85
CA SER A 184 7.41 -2.48 -2.68
C SER A 184 6.78 -3.83 -2.32
N VAL A 185 5.85 -3.82 -1.37
CA VAL A 185 5.21 -5.04 -0.87
C VAL A 185 3.71 -5.00 -1.15
N ARG A 186 3.16 -6.15 -1.55
CA ARG A 186 1.74 -6.33 -1.86
C ARG A 186 1.14 -7.42 -0.98
N PHE A 187 0.05 -7.10 -0.32
CA PHE A 187 -0.77 -8.05 0.43
C PHE A 187 -2.08 -8.30 -0.31
N LEU A 188 -2.39 -9.56 -0.59
CA LEU A 188 -3.68 -9.98 -1.14
C LEU A 188 -4.70 -10.12 0.00
N LEU A 189 -5.95 -9.74 -0.28
CA LEU A 189 -7.05 -9.79 0.70
C LEU A 189 -8.04 -10.91 0.41
#